data_06f6fe1523ddef3c2d275eadbd422db9
#
_entry.id   06f6fe1523ddef3c2d275eadbd422db9
#
_cell.length_a   1.000
_cell.length_b   1.000
_cell.length_c   1.000
_cell.angle_alpha   90.00
_cell.angle_beta   90.00
_cell.angle_gamma   90.00
#
_symmetry.space_group_name_H-M   'P 1'
#
loop_
_entity.id
_entity.type
_entity.pdbx_description
1 polymer ?
#
loop_
_entity_poly.entity_id
_entity_poly.type
_entity_poly.pdbx_seq_one_letter_code
_entity_poly.pdbx_strand_id
1 'polypeptide(L)'
;MSNIPQNLLYTDDHEWILKESEQCFSVGITDYAQDSLGDVTFVEVPEVGTEFSKGDVFGVVESVKAASDLFMPVSGEIVEVNEDLNDSPELINDAPYEGGWIIKVKISDTDQSHMLSPDDYSKVTGSAS
;
A
#
# COMPACT_ATOMS: atom_id res chain seq x y z
N MET A 1 13.80 -13.05 4.44
CA MET A 1 13.27 -12.02 5.36
C MET A 1 12.72 -10.86 4.58
N SER A 2 11.54 -10.41 4.98
CA SER A 2 10.93 -9.25 4.32
C SER A 2 11.63 -7.97 4.73
N ASN A 3 11.76 -7.04 3.80
CA ASN A 3 12.32 -5.73 4.07
C ASN A 3 11.25 -4.84 4.70
N ILE A 4 11.60 -4.17 5.79
CA ILE A 4 10.69 -3.25 6.51
C ILE A 4 11.40 -1.91 6.66
N PRO A 5 11.25 -1.00 5.68
CA PRO A 5 11.88 0.33 5.76
C PRO A 5 11.47 1.07 7.02
N GLN A 6 12.42 1.78 7.61
CA GLN A 6 12.22 2.47 8.89
C GLN A 6 11.59 3.86 8.73
N ASN A 7 11.50 4.36 7.51
CA ASN A 7 10.95 5.69 7.23
C ASN A 7 9.47 5.66 6.82
N LEU A 8 8.82 4.50 6.91
CA LEU A 8 7.43 4.33 6.51
C LEU A 8 6.56 3.97 7.72
N LEU A 9 5.26 4.11 7.53
CA LEU A 9 4.26 3.57 8.45
C LEU A 9 3.56 2.40 7.77
N TYR A 10 2.87 1.58 8.54
CA TYR A 10 2.29 0.33 8.06
C TYR A 10 0.89 0.12 8.61
N THR A 11 0.15 -0.80 7.99
CA THR A 11 -1.18 -1.21 8.47
C THR A 11 -1.21 -2.72 8.69
N ASP A 12 -2.24 -3.18 9.39
CA ASP A 12 -2.49 -4.60 9.60
C ASP A 12 -2.75 -5.34 8.28
N ASP A 13 -3.15 -4.60 7.25
CA ASP A 13 -3.46 -5.15 5.94
C ASP A 13 -2.22 -5.25 5.05
N HIS A 14 -1.03 -5.03 5.62
CA HIS A 14 0.26 -5.11 4.92
C HIS A 14 0.40 -4.06 3.83
N GLU A 15 -0.06 -2.85 4.13
CA GLU A 15 0.13 -1.68 3.29
C GLU A 15 1.12 -0.75 3.96
N TRP A 16 1.92 -0.07 3.14
CA TRP A 16 2.85 0.93 3.64
C TRP A 16 2.36 2.33 3.27
N ILE A 17 2.74 3.30 4.10
CA ILE A 17 2.37 4.69 3.91
C ILE A 17 3.63 5.55 4.00
N LEU A 18 3.88 6.35 2.96
CA LEU A 18 4.92 7.35 2.95
C LEU A 18 4.28 8.73 3.00
N LYS A 19 4.60 9.49 4.04
CA LYS A 19 4.11 10.86 4.17
C LYS A 19 4.93 11.76 3.25
N GLU A 20 4.36 12.12 2.10
CA GLU A 20 5.00 13.04 1.16
C GLU A 20 4.91 14.48 1.66
N SER A 21 3.79 14.81 2.33
CA SER A 21 3.56 16.09 2.96
C SER A 21 2.55 15.89 4.09
N GLU A 22 2.18 16.97 4.78
CA GLU A 22 1.23 16.87 5.90
C GLU A 22 -0.13 16.32 5.46
N GLN A 23 -0.50 16.53 4.20
CA GLN A 23 -1.82 16.15 3.68
C GLN A 23 -1.78 15.13 2.56
N CYS A 24 -0.62 14.74 2.08
CA CYS A 24 -0.51 13.81 0.95
C CYS A 24 0.35 12.61 1.33
N PHE A 25 -0.23 11.42 1.19
CA PHE A 25 0.45 10.16 1.49
C PHE A 25 0.53 9.30 0.24
N SER A 26 1.67 8.64 0.04
CA SER A 26 1.79 7.56 -0.94
C SER A 26 1.51 6.24 -0.24
N VAL A 27 0.83 5.33 -0.94
CA VAL A 27 0.42 4.04 -0.39
C VAL A 27 0.77 2.92 -1.37
N GLY A 28 1.27 1.82 -0.82
CA GLY A 28 1.52 0.61 -1.58
C GLY A 28 1.43 -0.59 -0.68
N ILE A 29 1.80 -1.78 -1.16
CA ILE A 29 1.83 -2.98 -0.33
C ILE A 29 3.27 -3.31 0.04
N THR A 30 3.43 -3.97 1.18
CA THR A 30 4.75 -4.28 1.71
C THR A 30 5.43 -5.43 0.98
N ASP A 31 6.74 -5.58 1.21
CA ASP A 31 7.49 -6.70 0.69
C ASP A 31 6.92 -8.04 1.18
N TYR A 32 6.47 -8.09 2.43
CA TYR A 32 5.79 -9.26 2.98
C TYR A 32 4.53 -9.60 2.18
N ALA A 33 3.72 -8.60 1.84
CA ALA A 33 2.49 -8.81 1.10
C ALA A 33 2.75 -9.33 -0.32
N GLN A 34 3.71 -8.73 -1.03
CA GLN A 34 4.01 -9.17 -2.39
C GLN A 34 4.61 -10.58 -2.41
N ASP A 35 5.41 -10.91 -1.39
CA ASP A 35 5.99 -12.24 -1.29
C ASP A 35 4.90 -13.29 -1.04
N SER A 36 3.91 -12.95 -0.22
CA SER A 36 2.78 -13.84 0.05
C SER A 36 1.89 -14.05 -1.18
N LEU A 37 1.76 -13.03 -2.01
CA LEU A 37 0.95 -13.10 -3.23
C LEU A 37 1.67 -13.85 -4.36
N GLY A 38 2.99 -13.77 -4.40
CA GLY A 38 3.76 -14.27 -5.53
C GLY A 38 3.72 -13.26 -6.69
N ASP A 39 3.94 -13.75 -7.91
CA ASP A 39 4.02 -12.87 -9.08
C ASP A 39 2.71 -12.14 -9.32
N VAL A 40 2.76 -10.81 -9.28
CA VAL A 40 1.59 -9.97 -9.53
C VAL A 40 1.34 -9.90 -11.03
N THR A 41 0.11 -10.16 -11.42
CA THR A 41 -0.31 -10.22 -12.84
C THR A 41 -1.18 -9.05 -13.23
N PHE A 42 -1.87 -8.42 -12.28
CA PHE A 42 -2.76 -7.31 -12.56
C PHE A 42 -2.99 -6.48 -11.31
N VAL A 43 -3.11 -5.17 -11.49
CA VAL A 43 -3.45 -4.24 -10.40
C VAL A 43 -4.60 -3.37 -10.86
N GLU A 44 -5.69 -3.38 -10.09
CA GLU A 44 -6.80 -2.48 -10.34
C GLU A 44 -6.65 -1.27 -9.43
N VAL A 45 -6.58 -0.08 -10.04
CA VAL A 45 -6.44 1.18 -9.32
C VAL A 45 -7.70 2.03 -9.47
N PRO A 46 -8.00 2.90 -8.48
CA PRO A 46 -9.16 3.77 -8.59
C PRO A 46 -8.92 4.92 -9.55
N GLU A 47 -9.98 5.68 -9.82
CA GLU A 47 -9.86 6.89 -10.62
C GLU A 47 -9.42 8.05 -9.71
N VAL A 48 -8.61 8.94 -10.26
CA VAL A 48 -8.22 10.17 -9.59
C VAL A 48 -9.49 11.00 -9.32
N GLY A 49 -9.58 11.57 -8.12
CA GLY A 49 -10.74 12.34 -7.69
C GLY A 49 -11.75 11.52 -6.89
N THR A 50 -11.57 10.20 -6.79
CA THR A 50 -12.45 9.36 -6.00
C THR A 50 -12.15 9.56 -4.51
N GLU A 51 -13.19 9.69 -3.70
CA GLU A 51 -13.05 9.78 -2.25
C GLU A 51 -13.40 8.45 -1.60
N PHE A 52 -12.59 8.07 -0.61
CA PHE A 52 -12.79 6.84 0.15
C PHE A 52 -12.71 7.14 1.65
N SER A 53 -13.40 6.32 2.43
CA SER A 53 -13.25 6.32 3.88
C SER A 53 -12.24 5.27 4.29
N LYS A 54 -11.61 5.46 5.43
CA LYS A 54 -10.69 4.46 6.00
C LYS A 54 -11.39 3.10 6.04
N GLY A 55 -10.70 2.08 5.55
CA GLY A 55 -11.22 0.72 5.51
C GLY A 55 -11.98 0.35 4.24
N ASP A 56 -12.30 1.32 3.38
CA ASP A 56 -12.92 1.02 2.09
C ASP A 56 -11.92 0.33 1.17
N VAL A 57 -12.45 -0.55 0.31
CA VAL A 57 -11.62 -1.16 -0.74
C VAL A 57 -11.40 -0.14 -1.84
N PHE A 58 -10.14 0.20 -2.12
CA PHE A 58 -9.83 1.15 -3.19
C PHE A 58 -9.31 0.48 -4.45
N GLY A 59 -8.93 -0.79 -4.37
CA GLY A 59 -8.42 -1.49 -5.53
C GLY A 59 -8.16 -2.95 -5.21
N VAL A 60 -7.56 -3.66 -6.17
CA VAL A 60 -7.26 -5.08 -6.07
C VAL A 60 -5.91 -5.37 -6.69
N VAL A 61 -5.14 -6.24 -6.06
CA VAL A 61 -3.91 -6.80 -6.64
C VAL A 61 -4.19 -8.27 -6.97
N GLU A 62 -4.02 -8.64 -8.22
CA GLU A 62 -4.17 -10.04 -8.63
C GLU A 62 -2.81 -10.65 -8.91
N SER A 63 -2.64 -11.88 -8.49
CA SER A 63 -1.41 -12.64 -8.66
C SER A 63 -1.71 -14.01 -9.21
N VAL A 64 -0.65 -14.78 -9.49
CA VAL A 64 -0.79 -16.17 -9.96
C VAL A 64 -1.45 -17.07 -8.93
N LYS A 65 -1.46 -16.68 -7.66
CA LYS A 65 -2.03 -17.48 -6.55
C LYS A 65 -3.42 -17.02 -6.15
N ALA A 66 -3.69 -15.70 -6.15
CA ALA A 66 -4.89 -15.15 -5.51
C ALA A 66 -5.13 -13.71 -5.94
N ALA A 67 -6.28 -13.19 -5.55
CA ALA A 67 -6.59 -11.76 -5.64
C ALA A 67 -6.73 -11.22 -4.21
N SER A 68 -6.23 -10.02 -3.98
CA SER A 68 -6.27 -9.40 -2.66
C SER A 68 -6.85 -7.99 -2.77
N ASP A 69 -7.82 -7.70 -1.92
CA ASP A 69 -8.40 -6.36 -1.85
C ASP A 69 -7.41 -5.42 -1.17
N LEU A 70 -7.39 -4.18 -1.64
CA LEU A 70 -6.58 -3.12 -1.06
C LEU A 70 -7.49 -2.17 -0.29
N PHE A 71 -7.15 -1.92 0.97
CA PHE A 71 -7.98 -1.12 1.88
C PHE A 71 -7.36 0.25 2.12
N MET A 72 -8.22 1.26 2.20
CA MET A 72 -7.76 2.63 2.49
C MET A 72 -7.20 2.69 3.92
N PRO A 73 -5.93 3.09 4.06
CA PRO A 73 -5.36 3.24 5.40
C PRO A 73 -5.84 4.51 6.11
N VAL A 74 -6.36 5.45 5.35
CA VAL A 74 -6.88 6.73 5.84
C VAL A 74 -8.07 7.13 4.98
N SER A 75 -8.89 8.04 5.49
CA SER A 75 -9.94 8.66 4.68
C SER A 75 -9.32 9.78 3.85
N GLY A 76 -9.68 9.86 2.58
CA GLY A 76 -9.14 10.89 1.72
C GLY A 76 -9.55 10.73 0.27
N GLU A 77 -8.99 11.61 -0.55
CA GLU A 77 -9.25 11.65 -2.00
C GLU A 77 -8.04 11.18 -2.77
N ILE A 78 -8.26 10.35 -3.78
CA ILE A 78 -7.18 9.88 -4.66
C ILE A 78 -6.75 11.05 -5.55
N VAL A 79 -5.50 11.46 -5.43
CA VAL A 79 -4.95 12.58 -6.21
C VAL A 79 -4.01 12.09 -7.31
N GLU A 80 -3.47 10.88 -7.18
CA GLU A 80 -2.60 10.29 -8.19
C GLU A 80 -2.65 8.77 -8.10
N VAL A 81 -2.52 8.11 -9.24
CA VAL A 81 -2.39 6.65 -9.31
C VAL A 81 -1.17 6.30 -10.13
N ASN A 82 -0.55 5.16 -9.84
CA ASN A 82 0.63 4.71 -10.56
C ASN A 82 0.21 3.96 -11.83
N GLU A 83 0.15 4.69 -12.93
CA GLU A 83 -0.28 4.12 -14.21
C GLU A 83 0.72 3.12 -14.78
N ASP A 84 1.97 3.15 -14.33
CA ASP A 84 2.99 2.18 -14.75
C ASP A 84 2.59 0.76 -14.37
N LEU A 85 1.77 0.59 -13.35
CA LEU A 85 1.31 -0.73 -12.92
C LEU A 85 0.36 -1.37 -13.94
N ASN A 86 -0.24 -0.59 -14.82
CA ASN A 86 -1.10 -1.14 -15.87
C ASN A 86 -0.28 -1.95 -16.87
N ASP A 87 0.92 -1.47 -17.20
CA ASP A 87 1.81 -2.13 -18.15
C ASP A 87 2.81 -3.06 -17.45
N SER A 88 3.17 -2.73 -16.22
CA SER A 88 4.23 -3.42 -15.48
C SER A 88 3.80 -3.74 -14.04
N PRO A 89 2.78 -4.59 -13.86
CA PRO A 89 2.33 -4.92 -12.50
C PRO A 89 3.41 -5.57 -11.65
N GLU A 90 4.41 -6.18 -12.28
CA GLU A 90 5.54 -6.79 -11.59
C GLU A 90 6.40 -5.78 -10.82
N LEU A 91 6.21 -4.49 -11.01
CA LEU A 91 6.89 -3.47 -10.20
C LEU A 91 6.58 -3.64 -8.71
N ILE A 92 5.39 -4.14 -8.40
CA ILE A 92 5.02 -4.42 -7.00
C ILE A 92 5.94 -5.49 -6.41
N ASN A 93 6.33 -6.49 -7.21
CA ASN A 93 7.26 -7.53 -6.76
C ASN A 93 8.69 -7.01 -6.71
N ASP A 94 9.11 -6.27 -7.74
CA ASP A 94 10.49 -5.87 -7.91
C ASP A 94 10.88 -4.70 -7.01
N ALA A 95 9.98 -3.75 -6.80
CA ALA A 95 10.27 -2.53 -6.05
C ALA A 95 9.04 -2.06 -5.28
N PRO A 96 8.55 -2.85 -4.29
CA PRO A 96 7.28 -2.56 -3.60
C PRO A 96 7.27 -1.21 -2.89
N TYR A 97 8.43 -0.71 -2.48
CA TYR A 97 8.52 0.56 -1.74
C TYR A 97 8.93 1.74 -2.62
N GLU A 98 9.19 1.51 -3.89
CA GLU A 98 9.63 2.56 -4.82
C GLU A 98 8.71 2.60 -6.05
N GLY A 99 9.11 1.98 -7.17
CA GLY A 99 8.33 1.97 -8.38
C GLY A 99 6.98 1.27 -8.27
N GLY A 100 6.79 0.46 -7.25
CA GLY A 100 5.54 -0.28 -7.00
C GLY A 100 4.51 0.46 -6.16
N TRP A 101 4.68 1.76 -5.91
CA TRP A 101 3.64 2.52 -5.21
C TRP A 101 2.33 2.45 -6.00
N ILE A 102 1.19 2.51 -5.31
CA ILE A 102 -0.10 2.27 -5.95
C ILE A 102 -0.90 3.55 -6.12
N ILE A 103 -1.10 4.28 -5.02
CA ILE A 103 -1.91 5.52 -5.04
C ILE A 103 -1.24 6.60 -4.21
N LYS A 104 -1.63 7.85 -4.48
CA LYS A 104 -1.36 8.98 -3.60
C LYS A 104 -2.69 9.56 -3.16
N VAL A 105 -2.82 9.83 -1.88
CA VAL A 105 -4.06 10.25 -1.23
C VAL A 105 -3.88 11.60 -0.56
N LYS A 106 -4.82 12.51 -0.81
CA LYS A 106 -4.92 13.72 -0.02
C LYS A 106 -5.82 13.40 1.16
N ILE A 107 -5.24 13.35 2.36
CA ILE A 107 -5.97 12.90 3.54
C ILE A 107 -7.00 13.94 3.98
N SER A 108 -8.15 13.45 4.43
CA SER A 108 -9.20 14.28 5.01
C SER A 108 -9.32 14.07 6.52
N ASP A 109 -8.71 13.02 7.03
CA ASP A 109 -8.71 12.66 8.44
C ASP A 109 -7.26 12.57 8.91
N THR A 110 -6.92 13.25 10.00
CA THR A 110 -5.56 13.25 10.54
C THR A 110 -5.31 12.14 11.55
N ASP A 111 -6.31 11.33 11.87
CA ASP A 111 -6.15 10.23 12.82
C ASP A 111 -5.28 9.13 12.22
N GLN A 112 -4.11 8.94 12.79
CA GLN A 112 -3.14 7.94 12.35
C GLN A 112 -2.85 6.91 13.45
N SER A 113 -3.69 6.85 14.46
CA SER A 113 -3.47 5.99 15.63
C SER A 113 -3.46 4.49 15.29
N HIS A 114 -4.10 4.12 14.19
CA HIS A 114 -4.14 2.72 13.73
C HIS A 114 -2.91 2.32 12.92
N MET A 115 -2.05 3.27 12.55
CA MET A 115 -0.86 2.99 11.75
C MET A 115 0.24 2.43 12.64
N LEU A 116 0.96 1.48 12.09
CA LEU A 116 2.01 0.77 12.81
C LEU A 116 3.38 1.34 12.48
N SER A 117 4.23 1.44 13.51
CA SER A 117 5.65 1.72 13.29
C SER A 117 6.32 0.51 12.62
N PRO A 118 7.52 0.66 12.06
CA PRO A 118 8.26 -0.49 11.54
C PRO A 118 8.42 -1.62 12.56
N ASP A 119 8.70 -1.28 13.82
CA ASP A 119 8.86 -2.27 14.88
C ASP A 119 7.55 -3.01 15.16
N ASP A 120 6.44 -2.29 15.22
CA ASP A 120 5.12 -2.89 15.45
C ASP A 120 4.71 -3.78 14.27
N TYR A 121 5.01 -3.33 13.06
CA TYR A 121 4.69 -4.10 11.88
C TYR A 121 5.49 -5.41 11.81
N SER A 122 6.75 -5.37 12.23
CA SER A 122 7.57 -6.58 12.23
C SER A 122 6.98 -7.65 13.14
N LYS A 123 6.29 -7.24 14.22
CA LYS A 123 5.60 -8.17 15.11
C LYS A 123 4.38 -8.80 14.43
N VAL A 124 3.70 -8.02 13.58
CA VAL A 124 2.54 -8.51 12.83
C VAL A 124 2.95 -9.59 11.83
N THR A 125 4.07 -9.39 11.15
CA THR A 125 4.55 -10.34 10.16
C THR A 125 5.26 -11.54 10.77
N GLY A 126 5.62 -11.46 12.04
CA GLY A 126 6.43 -12.47 12.69
C GLY A 126 7.88 -12.44 12.25
N SER A 127 8.31 -11.38 11.58
CA SER A 127 9.70 -11.24 11.14
C SER A 127 10.60 -11.02 12.34
N ALA A 128 11.61 -11.85 12.47
CA ALA A 128 12.58 -11.75 13.55
C ALA A 128 13.75 -10.87 13.12
N SER A 129 13.48 -9.68 12.78
CA SER A 129 14.54 -8.76 12.33
C SER A 129 14.99 -7.87 13.45
#